data_d887915b0abcb9581afcab4161e9bbf6
#
_entry.id   d887915b0abcb9581afcab4161e9bbf6
#
_cell.length_a   1.000
_cell.length_b   1.000
_cell.length_c   1.000
_cell.angle_alpha   90.00
_cell.angle_beta   90.00
_cell.angle_gamma   90.00
#
_symmetry.space_group_name_H-M   'P 1'
#
loop_
_entity.id
_entity.type
_entity.pdbx_description
1 polymer ?
#
loop_
_entity_poly.entity_id
_entity_poly.type
_entity_poly.pdbx_seq_one_letter_code
_entity_poly.pdbx_strand_id
1 'polypeptide(L)'
;MVDRRDSPRLNASLNAQIETDTGRMTIALTQDVSATGVAVLSHQALEIGRRVTIHVLLGGDQYVVNGKVVREEPLADSEKLWRSKAAVSIEGSDSDAAKILALIAGSPYRA
;
A
#
# COMPACT_ATOMS: atom_id res chain seq x y z
N MET A 1 -5.03 25.80 2.04
CA MET A 1 -4.65 24.94 3.16
C MET A 1 -3.26 24.36 2.93
N VAL A 2 -2.43 24.42 3.92
CA VAL A 2 -1.07 23.89 3.80
C VAL A 2 -1.10 22.39 4.07
N ASP A 3 -0.52 21.63 3.16
CA ASP A 3 -0.35 20.20 3.38
C ASP A 3 0.75 19.98 4.41
N ARG A 4 0.42 19.27 5.48
CA ARG A 4 1.37 19.01 6.58
C ARG A 4 2.27 17.80 6.32
N ARG A 5 2.05 17.10 5.21
CA ARG A 5 2.86 15.96 4.87
C ARG A 5 4.17 16.42 4.25
N ASP A 6 5.26 15.78 4.65
CA ASP A 6 6.57 16.04 4.07
C ASP A 6 6.67 15.50 2.64
N SER A 7 5.85 14.54 2.29
CA SER A 7 5.87 13.90 0.98
C SER A 7 4.51 14.00 0.32
N PRO A 8 4.45 14.29 -0.98
CA PRO A 8 3.18 14.25 -1.70
C PRO A 8 2.62 12.85 -1.71
N ARG A 9 1.31 12.76 -1.68
CA ARG A 9 0.57 11.52 -1.72
C ARG A 9 -0.18 11.45 -3.04
N LEU A 10 0.00 10.37 -3.78
CA LEU A 10 -0.67 10.16 -5.06
C LEU A 10 -1.75 9.10 -4.91
N ASN A 11 -2.96 9.43 -5.35
CA ASN A 11 -4.04 8.46 -5.42
C ASN A 11 -3.77 7.52 -6.58
N ALA A 12 -3.71 6.23 -6.29
CA ALA A 12 -3.50 5.24 -7.32
C ALA A 12 -4.04 3.89 -6.86
N SER A 13 -4.94 3.33 -7.65
CA SER A 13 -5.51 2.02 -7.39
C SER A 13 -4.70 1.00 -8.17
N LEU A 14 -3.76 0.36 -7.50
CA LEU A 14 -2.88 -0.63 -8.11
C LEU A 14 -3.13 -1.99 -7.47
N ASN A 15 -3.17 -3.02 -8.29
CA ASN A 15 -3.27 -4.39 -7.81
C ASN A 15 -2.01 -4.73 -7.03
N ALA A 16 -2.19 -5.41 -5.90
CA ALA A 16 -1.10 -5.75 -5.02
C ALA A 16 -1.38 -7.05 -4.30
N GLN A 17 -0.33 -7.62 -3.75
CA GLN A 17 -0.40 -8.73 -2.81
C GLN A 17 0.41 -8.34 -1.59
N ILE A 18 -0.11 -8.67 -0.41
CA ILE A 18 0.59 -8.39 0.83
C ILE A 18 1.03 -9.72 1.43
N GLU A 19 2.31 -9.81 1.70
CA GLU A 19 2.90 -10.94 2.40
C GLU A 19 3.18 -10.53 3.83
N THR A 20 2.61 -11.27 4.79
CA THR A 20 2.84 -11.00 6.20
C THR A 20 4.15 -11.63 6.66
N ASP A 21 4.62 -11.25 7.85
CA ASP A 21 5.84 -11.78 8.45
C ASP A 21 5.74 -13.28 8.77
N THR A 22 4.55 -13.85 8.75
CA THR A 22 4.33 -15.29 8.91
C THR A 22 4.26 -16.03 7.57
N GLY A 23 4.46 -15.32 6.46
CA GLY A 23 4.44 -15.92 5.12
C GLY A 23 3.07 -16.03 4.48
N ARG A 24 2.04 -15.49 5.12
CA ARG A 24 0.69 -15.50 4.57
C ARG A 24 0.53 -14.41 3.50
N MET A 25 -0.09 -14.77 2.39
CA MET A 25 -0.36 -13.85 1.28
C MET A 25 -1.84 -13.49 1.25
N THR A 26 -2.13 -12.22 0.97
CA THR A 26 -3.49 -11.77 0.72
C THR A 26 -3.53 -10.79 -0.43
N ILE A 27 -4.63 -10.78 -1.18
CA ILE A 27 -4.82 -9.79 -2.24
C ILE A 27 -5.12 -8.43 -1.63
N ALA A 28 -4.69 -7.39 -2.33
CA ALA A 28 -4.84 -6.02 -1.87
C ALA A 28 -4.97 -5.07 -3.05
N LEU A 29 -5.39 -3.85 -2.74
CA LEU A 29 -5.47 -2.76 -3.69
C LEU A 29 -4.90 -1.52 -3.01
N THR A 30 -3.96 -0.85 -3.67
CA THR A 30 -3.47 0.41 -3.12
C THR A 30 -4.53 1.49 -3.28
N GLN A 31 -4.56 2.44 -2.36
CA GLN A 31 -5.41 3.63 -2.47
C GLN A 31 -4.58 4.87 -2.71
N ASP A 32 -3.51 5.02 -1.96
CA ASP A 32 -2.56 6.10 -2.20
C ASP A 32 -1.16 5.63 -1.82
N VAL A 33 -0.18 6.29 -2.40
CA VAL A 33 1.24 5.97 -2.19
C VAL A 33 1.99 7.28 -1.99
N SER A 34 2.90 7.28 -1.03
CA SER A 34 3.86 8.36 -0.81
C SER A 34 5.25 7.75 -0.60
N ALA A 35 6.25 8.61 -0.47
CA ALA A 35 7.61 8.14 -0.20
C ALA A 35 7.73 7.46 1.17
N THR A 36 6.83 7.74 2.09
CA THR A 36 6.91 7.27 3.47
C THR A 36 5.80 6.31 3.87
N GLY A 37 4.77 6.16 3.05
CA GLY A 37 3.65 5.31 3.42
C GLY A 37 2.79 4.92 2.25
N VAL A 38 2.02 3.84 2.47
CA VAL A 38 1.06 3.32 1.49
C VAL A 38 -0.25 3.04 2.23
N ALA A 39 -1.35 3.51 1.67
CA ALA A 39 -2.67 3.09 2.14
C ALA A 39 -3.19 1.99 1.23
N VAL A 40 -3.68 0.90 1.83
CA VAL A 40 -4.14 -0.26 1.09
C VAL A 40 -5.49 -0.74 1.58
N LEU A 41 -6.24 -1.33 0.67
CA LEU A 41 -7.38 -2.17 0.99
C LEU A 41 -6.91 -3.62 0.93
N SER A 42 -7.29 -4.43 1.91
CA SER A 42 -6.86 -5.81 2.00
C SER A 42 -8.06 -6.73 2.13
N HIS A 43 -7.98 -7.89 1.50
CA HIS A 43 -9.01 -8.93 1.62
C HIS A 43 -9.03 -9.52 3.03
N GLN A 44 -7.90 -9.55 3.71
CA GLN A 44 -7.80 -10.05 5.08
C GLN A 44 -7.36 -8.93 6.01
N ALA A 45 -7.78 -9.02 7.27
CA ALA A 45 -7.38 -8.05 8.27
C ALA A 45 -5.87 -8.10 8.48
N LEU A 46 -5.28 -6.91 8.63
CA LEU A 46 -3.85 -6.76 8.92
C LEU A 46 -3.72 -6.27 10.35
N GLU A 47 -2.69 -6.76 11.05
CA GLU A 47 -2.46 -6.39 12.44
C GLU A 47 -1.50 -5.21 12.56
N ILE A 48 -1.88 -4.22 13.37
CA ILE A 48 -1.00 -3.09 13.70
C ILE A 48 0.26 -3.61 14.36
N GLY A 49 1.40 -3.08 13.93
CA GLY A 49 2.71 -3.46 14.45
C GLY A 49 3.38 -4.58 13.68
N ARG A 50 2.66 -5.25 12.79
CA ARG A 50 3.25 -6.32 11.98
C ARG A 50 3.99 -5.76 10.78
N ARG A 51 5.08 -6.39 10.43
CA ARG A 51 5.79 -6.09 9.20
C ARG A 51 5.17 -6.83 8.04
N VAL A 52 5.11 -6.14 6.91
CA VAL A 52 4.53 -6.68 5.69
C VAL A 52 5.40 -6.33 4.50
N THR A 53 5.31 -7.18 3.48
CA THR A 53 5.92 -6.92 2.18
C THR A 53 4.78 -6.76 1.18
N ILE A 54 4.73 -5.60 0.52
CA ILE A 54 3.70 -5.31 -0.47
C ILE A 54 4.30 -5.49 -1.86
N HIS A 55 3.73 -6.40 -2.62
CA HIS A 55 4.11 -6.64 -4.00
C HIS A 55 3.12 -5.91 -4.89
N VAL A 56 3.55 -4.84 -5.53
CA VAL A 56 2.70 -3.97 -6.34
C VAL A 56 2.90 -4.29 -7.80
N LEU A 57 1.81 -4.49 -8.53
CA LEU A 57 1.84 -4.72 -9.97
C LEU A 57 1.58 -3.41 -10.70
N LEU A 58 2.51 -3.01 -11.54
CA LEU A 58 2.43 -1.74 -12.27
C LEU A 58 3.11 -1.88 -13.63
N GLY A 59 2.32 -1.70 -14.69
CA GLY A 59 2.85 -1.73 -16.05
C GLY A 59 3.46 -3.06 -16.46
N GLY A 60 2.99 -4.17 -15.88
CA GLY A 60 3.52 -5.51 -16.18
C GLY A 60 4.70 -5.89 -15.32
N ASP A 61 5.21 -5.00 -14.50
CA ASP A 61 6.31 -5.26 -13.59
C ASP A 61 5.82 -5.33 -12.15
N GLN A 62 6.62 -5.98 -11.31
CA GLN A 62 6.35 -6.09 -9.90
C GLN A 62 7.35 -5.25 -9.12
N TYR A 63 6.83 -4.46 -8.19
CA TYR A 63 7.63 -3.62 -7.30
C TYR A 63 7.37 -4.03 -5.87
N VAL A 64 8.38 -3.90 -5.01
CA VAL A 64 8.32 -4.39 -3.63
C VAL A 64 8.47 -3.22 -2.67
N VAL A 65 7.54 -3.16 -1.71
CA VAL A 65 7.57 -2.18 -0.62
C VAL A 65 7.54 -2.92 0.69
N ASN A 66 8.55 -2.70 1.53
CA ASN A 66 8.59 -3.26 2.87
C ASN A 66 8.14 -2.21 3.88
N GLY A 67 7.32 -2.62 4.83
CA GLY A 67 6.83 -1.68 5.80
C GLY A 67 6.20 -2.34 7.00
N LYS A 68 5.63 -1.49 7.84
CA LYS A 68 4.98 -1.89 9.08
C LYS A 68 3.59 -1.31 9.13
N VAL A 69 2.61 -2.11 9.48
CA VAL A 69 1.23 -1.66 9.63
C VAL A 69 1.15 -0.74 10.85
N VAL A 70 0.79 0.52 10.60
CA VAL A 70 0.70 1.52 11.68
C VAL A 70 -0.73 1.92 11.98
N ARG A 71 -1.66 1.61 11.10
CA ARG A 71 -3.08 1.87 11.29
C ARG A 71 -3.89 0.83 10.56
N GLU A 72 -4.99 0.41 11.16
CA GLU A 72 -5.89 -0.55 10.54
C GLU A 72 -7.33 -0.16 10.90
N GLU A 73 -8.21 -0.22 9.91
CA GLU A 73 -9.61 0.09 10.07
C GLU A 73 -10.42 -1.05 9.45
N PRO A 74 -11.17 -1.80 10.26
CA PRO A 74 -12.05 -2.83 9.71
C PRO A 74 -13.14 -2.20 8.85
N LEU A 75 -13.43 -2.80 7.72
CA LEU A 75 -14.52 -2.39 6.86
C LEU A 75 -15.78 -3.17 7.22
N ALA A 76 -16.86 -2.46 7.45
CA ALA A 76 -18.07 -3.05 8.01
C ALA A 76 -18.86 -3.91 7.01
N ASP A 77 -18.68 -3.69 5.72
CA ASP A 77 -19.44 -4.40 4.69
C ASP A 77 -18.76 -5.71 4.32
N SER A 78 -19.20 -6.79 4.95
CA SER A 78 -18.64 -8.12 4.74
C SER A 78 -18.96 -8.71 3.38
N GLU A 79 -19.86 -8.12 2.63
CA GLU A 79 -20.18 -8.60 1.28
C GLU A 79 -19.17 -8.16 0.25
N LYS A 80 -18.36 -7.18 0.58
CA LYS A 80 -17.33 -6.68 -0.32
C LYS A 80 -16.04 -7.48 -0.18
N LEU A 81 -15.26 -7.43 -1.24
CA LEU A 81 -13.97 -8.10 -1.29
C LEU A 81 -13.02 -7.57 -0.22
N TRP A 82 -13.07 -6.28 0.06
CA TRP A 82 -12.13 -5.66 0.99
C TRP A 82 -12.69 -5.64 2.40
N ARG A 83 -11.91 -6.17 3.34
CA ARG A 83 -12.32 -6.28 4.74
C ARG A 83 -11.55 -5.35 5.67
N SER A 84 -10.45 -4.81 5.18
CA SER A 84 -9.57 -3.99 6.01
C SER A 84 -8.96 -2.89 5.17
N LYS A 85 -8.87 -1.70 5.76
CA LYS A 85 -8.10 -0.59 5.22
C LYS A 85 -6.94 -0.35 6.16
N ALA A 86 -5.73 -0.32 5.63
CA ALA A 86 -4.55 -0.21 6.46
C ALA A 86 -3.62 0.87 5.93
N ALA A 87 -2.91 1.51 6.85
CA ALA A 87 -1.80 2.39 6.53
C ALA A 87 -0.51 1.67 6.89
N VAL A 88 0.41 1.62 5.95
CA VAL A 88 1.70 0.96 6.09
C VAL A 88 2.79 2.01 6.00
N SER A 89 3.59 2.10 7.05
CA SER A 89 4.77 2.96 7.07
C SER A 89 5.91 2.24 6.38
N ILE A 90 6.50 2.87 5.36
CA ILE A 90 7.57 2.26 4.58
C ILE A 90 8.84 2.23 5.42
N GLU A 91 9.47 1.07 5.48
CA GLU A 91 10.72 0.85 6.21
C GLU A 91 11.82 0.47 5.24
N GLY A 92 13.03 0.93 5.53
CA GLY A 92 14.21 0.59 4.76
C GLY A 92 14.40 1.44 3.52
N SER A 93 15.63 1.52 3.08
CA SER A 93 16.03 2.29 1.89
C SER A 93 15.89 1.48 0.60
N ASP A 94 15.62 0.17 0.70
CA ASP A 94 15.57 -0.73 -0.44
C ASP A 94 14.19 -0.81 -1.07
N SER A 95 13.24 -0.03 -0.56
CA SER A 95 11.87 -0.04 -1.05
C SER A 95 11.77 0.58 -2.44
N ASP A 96 10.90 0.02 -3.27
CA ASP A 96 10.62 0.55 -4.60
C ASP A 96 9.63 1.72 -4.59
N ALA A 97 9.32 2.29 -3.43
CA ALA A 97 8.32 3.33 -3.30
C ALA A 97 8.59 4.54 -4.20
N ALA A 98 9.83 4.99 -4.26
CA ALA A 98 10.19 6.13 -5.11
C ALA A 98 9.99 5.81 -6.59
N LYS A 99 10.30 4.58 -7.00
CA LYS A 99 10.08 4.13 -8.38
C LYS A 99 8.60 4.09 -8.71
N ILE A 100 7.78 3.58 -7.79
CA ILE A 100 6.34 3.54 -7.96
C ILE A 100 5.78 4.94 -8.11
N LEU A 101 6.19 5.87 -7.25
CA LEU A 101 5.74 7.26 -7.32
C LEU A 101 6.11 7.91 -8.65
N ALA A 102 7.31 7.70 -9.12
CA ALA A 102 7.77 8.27 -10.39
C ALA A 102 6.93 7.73 -11.56
N LEU A 103 6.63 6.44 -11.55
CA LEU A 103 5.82 5.82 -12.58
C LEU A 103 4.38 6.30 -12.55
N ILE A 104 3.79 6.42 -11.36
CA ILE A 104 2.42 6.91 -11.19
C ILE A 104 2.31 8.35 -11.67
N ALA A 105 3.26 9.20 -11.33
CA ALA A 105 3.23 10.61 -11.68
C ALA A 105 3.19 10.84 -13.19
N GLY A 106 3.82 9.96 -13.96
CA GLY A 106 3.84 10.04 -15.42
C GLY A 106 2.92 9.04 -16.12
N SER A 107 1.94 8.47 -15.43
CA SER A 107 1.21 7.30 -15.85
C SER A 107 -0.30 7.52 -15.86
N PRO A 108 -1.06 6.81 -16.74
CA PRO A 108 -2.52 6.80 -16.66
C PRO A 108 -3.09 6.11 -15.42
N TYR A 109 -2.26 5.43 -14.64
CA TYR A 109 -2.71 4.82 -13.39
C TYR A 109 -3.01 5.83 -12.30
N ARG A 110 -2.63 7.06 -12.50
CA ARG A 110 -2.92 8.12 -11.56
C ARG A 110 -4.41 8.44 -11.57
N ALA A 111 -5.02 8.43 -10.42
CA ALA A 111 -6.43 8.75 -10.27
C ALA A 111 -6.67 10.26 -10.27
#